data_9a62e1b5a9614e5d3d7123e8f3f9900a
#
_entry.id   9a62e1b5a9614e5d3d7123e8f3f9900a
#
_cell.length_a   1.000
_cell.length_b   1.000
_cell.length_c   1.000
_cell.angle_alpha   90.00
_cell.angle_beta   90.00
_cell.angle_gamma   90.00
#
_symmetry.space_group_name_H-M   'P 1'
#
loop_
_entity.id
_entity.type
_entity.pdbx_description
1 polymer ?
#
loop_
_entity_poly.entity_id
_entity_poly.type
_entity_poly.pdbx_seq_one_letter_code
_entity_poly.pdbx_strand_id
1 'polypeptide(L)'
;MRILGVNLSNNGSICVLNDGEIELYLEAERLSRKKRDYNCTKLFKYVKNVDKIAISDACWDQHKKKTLISAKNIATLKKKFPNAERYDLRDRHHLTHAACGFYNSEFEEAAVIVVDSSGSNFEEGDECETIFHVKRGRRFHWKVLHKRYNTEDDIGIGFQFDMVSEKCKWGREEAGKVMGLAPYGFYQPSSGLGYLQSSNENAAA
;
A
#
# COMPACT_ATOMS: atom_id res chain seq x y z
N MET A 1 20.06 -0.17 16.80
CA MET A 1 18.94 -1.11 16.60
C MET A 1 18.60 -1.20 15.11
N ARG A 2 18.65 -2.41 14.55
CA ARG A 2 18.38 -2.63 13.12
C ARG A 2 16.97 -3.20 12.92
N ILE A 3 16.16 -2.52 12.11
CA ILE A 3 14.78 -2.88 11.83
C ILE A 3 14.65 -3.18 10.34
N LEU A 4 14.05 -4.31 10.01
CA LEU A 4 13.71 -4.70 8.65
C LEU A 4 12.21 -4.43 8.41
N GLY A 5 11.90 -3.49 7.54
CA GLY A 5 10.57 -3.33 6.95
C GLY A 5 10.43 -4.23 5.71
N VAL A 6 9.32 -4.92 5.60
CA VAL A 6 9.00 -5.79 4.46
C VAL A 6 7.61 -5.48 3.95
N ASN A 7 7.52 -5.06 2.70
CA ASN A 7 6.26 -4.92 1.98
C ASN A 7 6.02 -6.16 1.12
N LEU A 8 4.91 -6.86 1.37
CA LEU A 8 4.52 -8.08 0.63
C LEU A 8 3.47 -7.81 -0.45
N SER A 9 3.02 -6.56 -0.60
CA SER A 9 2.06 -6.16 -1.62
C SER A 9 2.73 -5.90 -2.98
N ASN A 10 2.00 -5.28 -3.91
CA ASN A 10 2.55 -4.84 -5.19
C ASN A 10 3.83 -4.04 -4.99
N ASN A 11 4.83 -4.32 -5.83
CA ASN A 11 6.20 -3.83 -5.67
C ASN A 11 6.81 -4.29 -4.35
N GLY A 12 6.82 -5.61 -4.14
CA GLY A 12 7.45 -6.23 -2.98
C GLY A 12 8.82 -5.62 -2.72
N SER A 13 9.04 -5.13 -1.51
CA SER A 13 10.24 -4.36 -1.17
C SER A 13 10.70 -4.62 0.26
N ILE A 14 11.94 -4.28 0.52
CA ILE A 14 12.52 -4.29 1.86
C ILE A 14 13.24 -2.97 2.13
N CYS A 15 13.18 -2.55 3.39
CA CYS A 15 13.96 -1.43 3.90
C CYS A 15 14.62 -1.84 5.22
N VAL A 16 15.90 -1.58 5.36
CA VAL A 16 16.62 -1.73 6.63
C VAL A 16 16.92 -0.36 7.21
N LEU A 17 16.39 -0.11 8.39
CA LEU A 17 16.77 1.05 9.21
C LEU A 17 17.81 0.61 10.22
N ASN A 18 18.86 1.38 10.37
CA ASN A 18 19.87 1.23 11.41
C ASN A 18 19.94 2.51 12.23
N ASP A 19 19.49 2.44 13.48
CA ASP A 19 19.39 3.59 14.39
C ASP A 19 18.67 4.81 13.80
N GLY A 20 17.63 4.56 13.00
CA GLY A 20 16.79 5.58 12.37
C GLY A 20 17.21 5.96 10.95
N GLU A 21 18.41 5.60 10.51
CA GLU A 21 18.90 5.89 9.17
C GLU A 21 18.60 4.74 8.19
N ILE A 22 18.29 5.07 6.94
CA ILE A 22 18.06 4.06 5.89
C ILE A 22 19.42 3.49 5.47
N GLU A 23 19.67 2.24 5.85
CA GLU A 23 20.91 1.52 5.47
C GLU A 23 20.74 0.82 4.11
N LEU A 24 19.54 0.31 3.81
CA LEU A 24 19.27 -0.45 2.60
C LEU A 24 17.80 -0.29 2.19
N TYR A 25 17.56 -0.05 0.91
CA TYR A 25 16.24 -0.17 0.30
C TYR A 25 16.34 -0.94 -1.02
N LEU A 26 15.50 -1.97 -1.20
CA LEU A 26 15.47 -2.80 -2.40
C LEU A 26 14.03 -3.17 -2.78
N GLU A 27 13.74 -3.11 -4.08
CA GLU A 27 12.50 -3.61 -4.67
C GLU A 27 12.73 -4.92 -5.43
N ALA A 28 11.81 -5.86 -5.29
CA ALA A 28 11.88 -7.17 -5.93
C ALA A 28 11.93 -7.06 -7.45
N GLU A 29 11.14 -6.17 -8.04
CA GLU A 29 11.07 -5.99 -9.50
C GLU A 29 12.38 -5.48 -10.11
N ARG A 30 13.19 -4.70 -9.36
CA ARG A 30 14.49 -4.22 -9.85
C ARG A 30 15.48 -5.37 -10.08
N LEU A 31 15.39 -6.41 -9.26
CA LEU A 31 16.24 -7.60 -9.37
C LEU A 31 15.66 -8.67 -10.28
N SER A 32 14.34 -8.87 -10.23
CA SER A 32 13.67 -9.91 -11.02
C SER A 32 13.34 -9.48 -12.45
N ARG A 33 13.31 -8.17 -12.72
CA ARG A 33 12.86 -7.54 -13.97
C ARG A 33 11.41 -7.90 -14.32
N LYS A 34 10.62 -8.27 -13.31
CA LYS A 34 9.18 -8.49 -13.44
C LYS A 34 8.44 -7.34 -12.77
N LYS A 35 7.62 -6.63 -13.54
CA LYS A 35 6.75 -5.58 -13.01
C LYS A 35 5.85 -6.16 -11.90
N ARG A 36 5.71 -5.44 -10.80
CA ARG A 36 4.88 -5.83 -9.64
C ARG A 36 5.28 -7.16 -9.00
N ASP A 37 6.58 -7.48 -8.97
CA ASP A 37 7.05 -8.68 -8.28
C ASP A 37 6.96 -8.48 -6.75
N TYR A 38 6.14 -9.28 -6.09
CA TYR A 38 5.98 -9.31 -4.63
C TYR A 38 6.80 -10.41 -3.95
N ASN A 39 7.69 -11.09 -4.68
CA ASN A 39 8.54 -12.13 -4.12
C ASN A 39 9.83 -11.55 -3.51
N CYS A 40 9.79 -11.24 -2.22
CA CYS A 40 10.92 -10.67 -1.50
C CYS A 40 12.00 -11.68 -1.11
N THR A 41 11.82 -13.00 -1.34
CA THR A 41 12.76 -14.03 -0.84
C THR A 41 14.20 -13.81 -1.29
N LYS A 42 14.40 -13.31 -2.53
CA LYS A 42 15.73 -13.00 -3.07
C LYS A 42 16.36 -11.75 -2.45
N LEU A 43 15.54 -10.84 -1.91
CA LEU A 43 16.01 -9.61 -1.29
C LEU A 43 16.66 -9.89 0.06
N PHE A 44 16.15 -10.87 0.78
CA PHE A 44 16.63 -11.17 2.13
C PHE A 44 18.12 -11.54 2.20
N LYS A 45 18.72 -12.02 1.10
CA LYS A 45 20.16 -12.32 1.06
C LYS A 45 21.05 -11.10 1.33
N TYR A 46 20.55 -9.90 1.01
CA TYR A 46 21.27 -8.64 1.22
C TYR A 46 21.17 -8.11 2.66
N VAL A 47 20.26 -8.68 3.45
CA VAL A 47 20.06 -8.30 4.85
C VAL A 47 20.90 -9.21 5.75
N LYS A 48 21.71 -8.61 6.62
CA LYS A 48 22.48 -9.31 7.63
C LYS A 48 21.62 -9.57 8.87
N ASN A 49 22.03 -9.13 10.02
CA ASN A 49 21.30 -9.28 11.28
C ASN A 49 20.27 -8.16 11.44
N VAL A 50 19.13 -8.48 12.02
CA VAL A 50 18.10 -7.50 12.39
C VAL A 50 17.52 -7.86 13.76
N ASP A 51 17.17 -6.83 14.51
CA ASP A 51 16.57 -6.97 15.84
C ASP A 51 15.03 -7.10 15.74
N LYS A 52 14.44 -6.37 14.79
CA LYS A 52 12.99 -6.31 14.60
C LYS A 52 12.62 -6.40 13.12
N ILE A 53 11.43 -6.94 12.85
CA ILE A 53 10.85 -7.04 11.52
C ILE A 53 9.43 -6.50 11.55
N ALA A 54 9.14 -5.51 10.72
CA ALA A 54 7.78 -5.02 10.46
C ALA A 54 7.31 -5.53 9.10
N ILE A 55 6.14 -6.17 9.05
CA ILE A 55 5.59 -6.77 7.84
C ILE A 55 4.31 -6.03 7.48
N SER A 56 4.27 -5.43 6.29
CA SER A 56 3.06 -4.85 5.71
C SER A 56 2.63 -5.61 4.45
N ASP A 57 1.35 -5.58 4.17
CA ASP A 57 0.76 -6.13 2.94
C ASP A 57 -0.53 -5.35 2.67
N ALA A 58 -0.95 -5.26 1.41
CA ALA A 58 -2.34 -4.97 1.09
C ALA A 58 -3.08 -6.30 1.11
N CYS A 59 -4.02 -6.46 2.03
CA CYS A 59 -4.82 -7.68 2.15
C CYS A 59 -5.77 -7.83 0.96
N TRP A 60 -5.26 -8.29 -0.15
CA TRP A 60 -6.05 -8.75 -1.30
C TRP A 60 -6.17 -10.26 -1.23
N ASP A 61 -7.14 -10.72 -0.49
CA ASP A 61 -7.33 -12.16 -0.20
C ASP A 61 -7.79 -12.98 -1.42
N GLN A 62 -8.07 -12.33 -2.55
CA GLN A 62 -8.69 -12.98 -3.71
C GLN A 62 -7.72 -13.73 -4.64
N HIS A 63 -6.41 -13.61 -4.47
CA HIS A 63 -5.44 -14.26 -5.35
C HIS A 63 -4.64 -15.36 -4.65
N LYS A 64 -5.07 -16.62 -4.76
CA LYS A 64 -4.37 -17.81 -4.24
C LYS A 64 -2.84 -17.80 -4.46
N LYS A 65 -2.39 -17.30 -5.62
CA LYS A 65 -0.95 -17.21 -5.94
C LYS A 65 -0.22 -16.20 -5.07
N LYS A 66 -0.83 -15.04 -4.78
CA LYS A 66 -0.26 -14.01 -3.89
C LYS A 66 -0.14 -14.54 -2.47
N THR A 67 -1.18 -15.18 -1.95
CA THR A 67 -1.19 -15.80 -0.62
C THR A 67 -0.06 -16.81 -0.44
N LEU A 68 0.19 -17.68 -1.44
CA LEU A 68 1.29 -18.64 -1.40
C LEU A 68 2.66 -17.96 -1.38
N ILE A 69 2.86 -16.88 -2.14
CA ILE A 69 4.13 -16.15 -2.17
C ILE A 69 4.33 -15.40 -0.86
N SER A 70 3.31 -14.77 -0.29
CA SER A 70 3.37 -14.13 1.01
C SER A 70 3.72 -15.14 2.11
N ALA A 71 3.10 -16.31 2.13
CA ALA A 71 3.45 -17.39 3.06
C ALA A 71 4.91 -17.84 2.92
N LYS A 72 5.42 -17.97 1.68
CA LYS A 72 6.82 -18.30 1.41
C LYS A 72 7.78 -17.20 1.90
N ASN A 73 7.44 -15.94 1.67
CA ASN A 73 8.22 -14.80 2.17
C ASN A 73 8.32 -14.84 3.70
N ILE A 74 7.19 -15.03 4.38
CA ILE A 74 7.14 -15.11 5.86
C ILE A 74 7.92 -16.31 6.38
N ALA A 75 7.79 -17.50 5.77
CA ALA A 75 8.54 -18.69 6.16
C ALA A 75 10.06 -18.47 6.00
N THR A 76 10.48 -17.83 4.91
CA THR A 76 11.88 -17.49 4.66
C THR A 76 12.42 -16.50 5.70
N LEU A 77 11.63 -15.47 6.06
CA LEU A 77 11.97 -14.52 7.12
C LEU A 77 12.16 -15.21 8.47
N LYS A 78 11.21 -16.08 8.85
CA LYS A 78 11.27 -16.84 10.10
C LYS A 78 12.54 -17.70 10.19
N LYS A 79 12.89 -18.35 9.08
CA LYS A 79 14.10 -19.20 9.00
C LYS A 79 15.38 -18.37 9.07
N LYS A 80 15.43 -17.23 8.38
CA LYS A 80 16.65 -16.43 8.30
C LYS A 80 16.92 -15.60 9.55
N PHE A 81 15.88 -15.10 10.19
CA PHE A 81 15.96 -14.24 11.37
C PHE A 81 15.14 -14.83 12.54
N PRO A 82 15.56 -15.99 13.08
CA PRO A 82 14.75 -16.72 14.08
C PRO A 82 14.53 -15.91 15.36
N ASN A 83 15.49 -15.09 15.75
CA ASN A 83 15.49 -14.32 17.01
C ASN A 83 14.93 -12.90 16.88
N ALA A 84 14.59 -12.44 15.65
CA ALA A 84 14.06 -11.11 15.47
C ALA A 84 12.61 -11.02 15.95
N GLU A 85 12.31 -9.98 16.73
CA GLU A 85 10.94 -9.64 17.12
C GLU A 85 10.12 -9.25 15.86
N ARG A 86 8.87 -9.71 15.75
CA ARG A 86 8.05 -9.51 14.55
C ARG A 86 6.79 -8.75 14.86
N TYR A 87 6.52 -7.75 14.02
CA TYR A 87 5.31 -6.95 14.02
C TYR A 87 4.55 -7.19 12.73
N ASP A 88 3.38 -7.79 12.84
CA ASP A 88 2.47 -8.00 11.71
C ASP A 88 1.55 -6.79 11.60
N LEU A 89 1.72 -6.02 10.53
CA LEU A 89 0.96 -4.79 10.25
C LEU A 89 0.09 -4.95 8.98
N ARG A 90 -0.17 -6.18 8.57
CA ARG A 90 -0.90 -6.46 7.32
C ARG A 90 -2.36 -6.02 7.36
N ASP A 91 -2.94 -5.89 8.54
CA ASP A 91 -4.27 -5.35 8.81
C ASP A 91 -4.30 -3.82 9.04
N ARG A 92 -3.17 -3.15 8.81
CA ARG A 92 -2.98 -1.72 9.11
C ARG A 92 -2.36 -0.97 7.94
N HIS A 93 -2.87 -1.22 6.73
CA HIS A 93 -2.29 -0.73 5.50
C HIS A 93 -2.16 0.80 5.50
N HIS A 94 -3.26 1.53 5.70
CA HIS A 94 -3.22 3.00 5.74
C HIS A 94 -2.37 3.55 6.89
N LEU A 95 -2.30 2.86 8.02
CA LEU A 95 -1.43 3.27 9.12
C LEU A 95 0.05 3.17 8.72
N THR A 96 0.43 2.16 7.93
CA THR A 96 1.81 2.04 7.43
C THR A 96 2.15 3.14 6.43
N HIS A 97 1.22 3.55 5.56
CA HIS A 97 1.37 4.71 4.70
C HIS A 97 1.51 5.99 5.49
N ALA A 98 0.65 6.20 6.49
CA ALA A 98 0.69 7.39 7.34
C ALA A 98 2.02 7.50 8.11
N ALA A 99 2.51 6.40 8.67
CA ALA A 99 3.80 6.37 9.35
C ALA A 99 4.94 6.70 8.36
N CYS A 100 4.93 6.12 7.16
CA CYS A 100 5.93 6.40 6.13
C CYS A 100 5.94 7.88 5.76
N GLY A 101 4.79 8.47 5.45
CA GLY A 101 4.68 9.88 5.08
C GLY A 101 5.10 10.81 6.21
N PHE A 102 4.63 10.55 7.43
CA PHE A 102 4.91 11.41 8.57
C PHE A 102 6.38 11.39 9.01
N TYR A 103 6.99 10.20 9.12
CA TYR A 103 8.39 10.12 9.57
C TYR A 103 9.41 10.58 8.53
N ASN A 104 9.04 10.62 7.25
CA ASN A 104 9.85 11.24 6.19
C ASN A 104 9.60 12.75 6.05
N SER A 105 8.67 13.31 6.82
CA SER A 105 8.46 14.76 6.91
C SER A 105 9.23 15.35 8.10
N GLU A 106 9.35 16.68 8.11
CA GLU A 106 9.95 17.43 9.22
C GLU A 106 8.91 17.81 10.30
N PHE A 107 7.64 17.41 10.13
CA PHE A 107 6.57 17.79 11.06
C PHE A 107 6.69 17.08 12.40
N GLU A 108 6.47 17.81 13.48
CA GLU A 108 6.32 17.26 14.83
C GLU A 108 4.88 16.81 15.11
N GLU A 109 3.92 17.43 14.46
CA GLU A 109 2.50 17.12 14.54
C GLU A 109 1.83 17.46 13.21
N ALA A 110 0.98 16.59 12.68
CA ALA A 110 0.33 16.78 11.39
C ALA A 110 -1.00 16.04 11.26
N ALA A 111 -1.86 16.55 10.37
CA ALA A 111 -2.90 15.75 9.74
C ALA A 111 -2.26 15.02 8.54
N VAL A 112 -2.33 13.68 8.56
CA VAL A 112 -1.82 12.83 7.48
C VAL A 112 -3.00 12.25 6.73
N ILE A 113 -3.06 12.55 5.43
CA ILE A 113 -4.13 12.10 4.54
C ILE A 113 -3.56 10.93 3.72
N VAL A 114 -4.21 9.78 3.81
CA VAL A 114 -3.93 8.60 2.99
C VAL A 114 -5.08 8.42 2.04
N VAL A 115 -4.78 8.37 0.74
CA VAL A 115 -5.73 8.11 -0.35
C VAL A 115 -5.18 6.97 -1.17
N ASP A 116 -5.91 5.87 -1.21
CA ASP A 116 -5.51 4.65 -1.89
C ASP A 116 -6.68 4.09 -2.71
N SER A 117 -6.40 3.19 -3.65
CA SER A 117 -7.48 2.49 -4.35
C SER A 117 -8.13 1.44 -3.44
N SER A 118 -7.33 0.74 -2.65
CA SER A 118 -7.81 -0.27 -1.71
C SER A 118 -6.72 -0.65 -0.71
N GLY A 119 -7.00 -0.50 0.56
CA GLY A 119 -6.11 -0.87 1.67
C GLY A 119 -6.52 -2.17 2.34
N SER A 120 -6.59 -2.17 3.68
CA SER A 120 -7.07 -3.32 4.45
C SER A 120 -8.57 -3.52 4.27
N ASN A 121 -9.00 -4.78 4.26
CA ASN A 121 -10.42 -5.15 4.17
C ASN A 121 -11.03 -5.21 5.58
N PHE A 122 -12.20 -4.60 5.75
CA PHE A 122 -12.99 -4.56 6.97
C PHE A 122 -14.43 -5.00 6.66
N GLU A 123 -15.28 -5.13 7.69
CA GLU A 123 -16.69 -5.45 7.51
C GLU A 123 -17.42 -4.37 6.70
N GLU A 124 -17.01 -3.10 6.83
CA GLU A 124 -17.55 -1.96 6.10
C GLU A 124 -17.09 -1.87 4.64
N GLY A 125 -16.04 -2.61 4.28
CA GLY A 125 -15.44 -2.61 2.94
C GLY A 125 -13.92 -2.43 2.97
N ASP A 126 -13.32 -2.23 1.80
CA ASP A 126 -11.90 -1.94 1.67
C ASP A 126 -11.61 -0.48 2.02
N GLU A 127 -10.70 -0.23 2.98
CA GLU A 127 -10.32 1.15 3.29
C GLU A 127 -9.74 1.84 2.05
N CYS A 128 -10.21 3.05 1.74
CA CYS A 128 -9.79 3.81 0.57
C CYS A 128 -9.24 5.20 0.92
N GLU A 129 -9.78 5.83 1.95
CA GLU A 129 -9.32 7.14 2.41
C GLU A 129 -9.29 7.16 3.93
N THR A 130 -8.19 7.66 4.51
CA THR A 130 -8.08 7.82 5.96
C THR A 130 -7.32 9.10 6.30
N ILE A 131 -7.86 9.87 7.23
CA ILE A 131 -7.18 11.03 7.79
C ILE A 131 -6.76 10.69 9.21
N PHE A 132 -5.46 10.78 9.46
CA PHE A 132 -4.89 10.60 10.78
C PHE A 132 -4.42 11.93 11.36
N HIS A 133 -4.63 12.13 12.65
CA HIS A 133 -3.83 13.06 13.43
C HIS A 133 -2.64 12.30 14.01
N VAL A 134 -1.43 12.77 13.71
CA VAL A 134 -0.18 12.10 14.11
C VAL A 134 0.71 13.09 14.82
N LYS A 135 1.36 12.62 15.89
CA LYS A 135 2.30 13.43 16.67
C LYS A 135 3.57 12.63 16.94
N ARG A 136 4.73 13.29 16.74
CA ARG A 136 6.04 12.73 17.04
C ARG A 136 6.23 12.62 18.57
N GLY A 137 6.85 11.52 18.99
CA GLY A 137 7.10 11.28 20.40
C GLY A 137 7.90 9.99 20.60
N ARG A 138 8.10 9.58 21.88
CA ARG A 138 8.77 8.30 22.19
C ARG A 138 8.03 7.09 21.64
N ARG A 139 6.72 7.21 21.44
CA ARG A 139 5.87 6.23 20.77
C ARG A 139 5.16 6.92 19.62
N PHE A 140 4.79 6.18 18.60
CA PHE A 140 3.95 6.67 17.51
C PHE A 140 2.55 6.94 18.08
N HIS A 141 2.21 8.23 18.19
CA HIS A 141 0.87 8.65 18.62
C HIS A 141 0.05 8.99 17.39
N TRP A 142 -1.05 8.29 17.21
CA TRP A 142 -1.96 8.50 16.10
C TRP A 142 -3.40 8.36 16.54
N LYS A 143 -4.27 9.09 15.85
CA LYS A 143 -5.72 9.02 16.01
C LYS A 143 -6.35 9.11 14.62
N VAL A 144 -7.30 8.23 14.33
CA VAL A 144 -8.14 8.36 13.13
C VAL A 144 -9.12 9.51 13.35
N LEU A 145 -9.09 10.49 12.44
CA LEU A 145 -10.04 11.59 12.39
C LEU A 145 -11.20 11.31 11.44
N HIS A 146 -10.89 10.65 10.33
CA HIS A 146 -11.86 10.27 9.31
C HIS A 146 -11.40 8.99 8.63
N LYS A 147 -12.34 8.12 8.26
CA LYS A 147 -12.08 6.93 7.48
C LYS A 147 -13.25 6.67 6.53
N ARG A 148 -12.90 6.25 5.32
CA ARG A 148 -13.85 5.92 4.26
C ARG A 148 -13.49 4.58 3.66
N TYR A 149 -14.50 3.85 3.23
CA TYR A 149 -14.39 2.52 2.65
C TYR A 149 -14.98 2.50 1.25
N ASN A 150 -14.43 1.69 0.37
CA ASN A 150 -15.09 1.34 -0.87
C ASN A 150 -16.29 0.42 -0.56
N THR A 151 -17.45 0.81 -1.02
CA THR A 151 -18.69 0.05 -0.97
C THR A 151 -19.27 -0.08 -2.39
N GLU A 152 -20.42 -0.74 -2.53
CA GLU A 152 -21.12 -0.82 -3.82
C GLU A 152 -21.58 0.55 -4.30
N ASP A 153 -21.96 1.44 -3.37
CA ASP A 153 -22.54 2.75 -3.66
C ASP A 153 -21.52 3.91 -3.58
N ASP A 154 -20.38 3.71 -2.92
CA ASP A 154 -19.39 4.76 -2.69
C ASP A 154 -17.98 4.23 -2.88
N ILE A 155 -17.29 4.76 -3.87
CA ILE A 155 -15.92 4.36 -4.22
C ILE A 155 -14.94 5.51 -4.02
N GLY A 156 -13.77 5.20 -3.44
CA GLY A 156 -12.68 6.15 -3.24
C GLY A 156 -12.07 6.64 -4.55
N ILE A 157 -11.43 7.79 -4.48
CA ILE A 157 -10.84 8.44 -5.65
C ILE A 157 -9.78 7.56 -6.33
N GLY A 158 -8.98 6.81 -5.55
CA GLY A 158 -7.97 5.89 -6.09
C GLY A 158 -8.61 4.81 -6.97
N PHE A 159 -9.73 4.23 -6.53
CA PHE A 159 -10.45 3.23 -7.31
C PHE A 159 -11.10 3.82 -8.58
N GLN A 160 -11.51 5.10 -8.55
CA GLN A 160 -12.01 5.79 -9.75
C GLN A 160 -10.94 5.88 -10.84
N PHE A 161 -9.67 6.10 -10.49
CA PHE A 161 -8.56 6.07 -11.45
C PHE A 161 -8.38 4.68 -12.08
N ASP A 162 -8.54 3.61 -11.31
CA ASP A 162 -8.50 2.23 -11.82
C ASP A 162 -9.65 1.97 -12.80
N MET A 163 -10.87 2.46 -12.49
CA MET A 163 -12.02 2.34 -13.40
C MET A 163 -11.80 3.09 -14.72
N VAL A 164 -11.24 4.29 -14.68
CA VAL A 164 -10.90 5.05 -15.91
C VAL A 164 -9.86 4.29 -16.71
N SER A 165 -8.85 3.74 -16.06
CA SER A 165 -7.82 2.93 -16.71
C SER A 165 -8.40 1.70 -17.42
N GLU A 166 -9.38 1.04 -16.79
CA GLU A 166 -10.09 -0.09 -17.38
C GLU A 166 -10.93 0.32 -18.60
N LYS A 167 -11.66 1.45 -18.51
CA LYS A 167 -12.40 2.03 -19.65
C LYS A 167 -11.47 2.39 -20.82
N CYS A 168 -10.26 2.83 -20.54
CA CYS A 168 -9.22 3.06 -21.55
C CYS A 168 -8.58 1.76 -22.10
N LYS A 169 -9.03 0.59 -21.67
CA LYS A 169 -8.49 -0.74 -22.04
C LYS A 169 -7.01 -0.95 -21.69
N TRP A 170 -6.52 -0.25 -20.69
CA TRP A 170 -5.14 -0.42 -20.19
C TRP A 170 -5.02 -1.47 -19.09
N GLY A 171 -6.15 -1.84 -18.49
CA GLY A 171 -6.20 -2.73 -17.33
C GLY A 171 -6.30 -1.99 -16.01
N ARG A 172 -6.86 -2.66 -15.03
CA ARG A 172 -7.25 -2.09 -13.73
C ARG A 172 -6.09 -1.46 -12.96
N GLU A 173 -4.92 -2.06 -12.98
CA GLU A 173 -3.78 -1.61 -12.19
C GLU A 173 -2.84 -0.62 -12.95
N GLU A 174 -3.35 0.04 -13.97
CA GLU A 174 -2.59 1.01 -14.78
C GLU A 174 -3.02 2.46 -14.51
N ALA A 175 -3.58 2.75 -13.32
CA ALA A 175 -3.99 4.07 -12.88
C ALA A 175 -2.91 5.16 -13.09
N GLY A 176 -1.64 4.79 -12.98
CA GLY A 176 -0.52 5.68 -13.27
C GLY A 176 -0.51 6.24 -14.70
N LYS A 177 -1.08 5.52 -15.68
CA LYS A 177 -1.24 6.04 -17.05
C LYS A 177 -2.31 7.13 -17.09
N VAL A 178 -3.42 6.95 -16.36
CA VAL A 178 -4.47 7.96 -16.22
C VAL A 178 -3.91 9.22 -15.57
N MET A 179 -3.16 9.07 -14.48
CA MET A 179 -2.48 10.18 -13.81
C MET A 179 -1.52 10.91 -14.76
N GLY A 180 -0.77 10.17 -15.58
CA GLY A 180 0.13 10.74 -16.57
C GLY A 180 -0.58 11.49 -17.70
N LEU A 181 -1.84 11.18 -17.98
CA LEU A 181 -2.66 11.91 -18.97
C LEU A 181 -3.31 13.19 -18.43
N ALA A 182 -3.51 13.28 -17.12
CA ALA A 182 -4.19 14.42 -16.51
C ALA A 182 -3.65 15.79 -16.95
N PRO A 183 -2.32 16.02 -17.06
CA PRO A 183 -1.77 17.31 -17.53
C PRO A 183 -2.11 17.68 -18.98
N TYR A 184 -2.53 16.71 -19.79
CA TYR A 184 -2.90 16.93 -21.20
C TYR A 184 -4.40 17.20 -21.40
N GLY A 185 -5.19 17.11 -20.31
CA GLY A 185 -6.60 17.41 -20.32
C GLY A 185 -6.88 18.90 -20.08
N PHE A 186 -8.05 19.34 -20.50
CA PHE A 186 -8.57 20.69 -20.17
C PHE A 186 -9.69 20.56 -19.16
N TYR A 187 -9.70 21.43 -18.16
CA TYR A 187 -10.81 21.51 -17.22
C TYR A 187 -12.08 21.97 -17.95
N GLN A 188 -13.11 21.13 -18.00
CA GLN A 188 -14.40 21.43 -18.57
C GLN A 188 -15.49 21.30 -17.49
N PRO A 189 -15.89 22.41 -16.83
CA PRO A 189 -16.88 22.37 -15.76
C PRO A 189 -18.24 21.84 -16.18
N SER A 190 -18.58 21.99 -17.48
CA SER A 190 -19.88 21.60 -18.06
C SER A 190 -19.93 20.18 -18.61
N SER A 191 -18.85 19.40 -18.51
CA SER A 191 -18.77 18.08 -19.15
C SER A 191 -19.61 16.99 -18.50
N GLY A 192 -20.38 17.30 -17.46
CA GLY A 192 -21.32 16.33 -16.88
C GLY A 192 -20.68 15.00 -16.39
N LEU A 193 -19.37 14.96 -16.22
CA LEU A 193 -18.67 13.89 -15.52
C LEU A 193 -18.97 14.00 -14.00
N GLY A 194 -20.26 14.14 -13.70
CA GLY A 194 -20.77 13.83 -12.38
C GLY A 194 -20.49 12.38 -12.12
N TYR A 195 -19.83 12.13 -11.01
CA TYR A 195 -19.62 10.84 -10.36
C TYR A 195 -19.77 9.64 -11.29
N LEU A 196 -18.69 8.94 -11.58
CA LEU A 196 -18.74 7.63 -12.20
C LEU A 196 -19.48 6.70 -11.23
N GLN A 197 -20.83 6.73 -11.28
CA GLN A 197 -21.62 5.73 -10.63
C GLN A 197 -21.22 4.38 -11.22
N SER A 198 -20.97 3.40 -10.36
CA SER A 198 -20.83 2.02 -10.76
C SER A 198 -22.17 1.56 -11.33
N SER A 199 -22.40 1.79 -12.61
CA SER A 199 -23.51 1.15 -13.29
C SER A 199 -23.18 -0.34 -13.40
N ASN A 200 -23.67 -1.14 -12.46
CA ASN A 200 -23.81 -2.59 -12.58
C ASN A 200 -24.91 -2.95 -13.62
N GLU A 201 -25.09 -2.13 -14.63
CA GLU A 201 -25.93 -2.45 -15.77
C GLU A 201 -25.06 -3.03 -16.86
N ASN A 202 -24.76 -4.32 -16.76
CA ASN A 202 -24.54 -5.26 -17.88
C ASN A 202 -24.13 -6.64 -17.38
N ALA A 203 -24.96 -7.22 -16.51
CA ALA A 203 -24.96 -8.65 -16.27
C ALA A 203 -26.28 -9.25 -16.75
N ALA A 204 -26.71 -8.92 -17.98
CA ALA A 204 -27.80 -9.62 -18.67
C ALA A 204 -27.86 -9.13 -20.13
N ALA A 205 -27.08 -9.74 -21.01
CA ALA A 205 -27.40 -10.00 -22.43
C ALA A 205 -26.35 -10.94 -23.02
#